data_b22101c76e702f33e992e7420e1ae9f3
#
_entry.id   b22101c76e702f33e992e7420e1ae9f3
#
_cell.length_a   1.000
_cell.length_b   1.000
_cell.length_c   1.000
_cell.angle_alpha   90.00
_cell.angle_beta   90.00
_cell.angle_gamma   90.00
#
_symmetry.space_group_name_H-M   'P 1'
#
loop_
_entity.id
_entity.type
_entity.pdbx_description
1 polymer ?
#
loop_
_entity_poly.entity_id
_entity_poly.type
_entity_poly.pdbx_seq_one_letter_code
_entity_poly.pdbx_strand_id
1 'polypeptide(L)'
;MAGSDAEDQGPVPRGCAARRPGAPGGQGGEAAASRREPLSTAEVPDEGGELPAWMRLYFYGMHGITLDVLVSSARRFARSPDLRMLGFSSPYRCLLHSLTHFALEKVYLQQRRCPSAFVFNFFLYPSAHVGLQTLAGQARLLSLGGRPGGAAALGALDLALQYMLALYHCQVFLKRFLRLRYQGQQRQQQPRDAPPAPPGTRAPQAATGRQLRPRGPRGAGAAPSQGLPDLLRFLFFGMHGFLDEIFFTFFFNLLGQGDGTTSGHTSLWSFFMYGSCSFVVEKLYFHLHYSRGWGTWKRVPFYVIFIYAWELSWGLGLRTWGACSWDYSHYPLNFMGLITLMYLPGWKYTLRSQQL
;
A
#
# COMPACT_ATOMS: atom_id res chain seq x y z
N MET A 1 -4.44 -10.90 -72.02
CA MET A 1 -3.76 -12.20 -72.14
C MET A 1 -4.04 -12.87 -70.82
N ALA A 2 -5.09 -13.65 -70.68
CA ALA A 2 -5.08 -15.10 -71.01
C ALA A 2 -4.42 -15.83 -69.86
N GLY A 3 -5.00 -16.72 -69.16
CA GLY A 3 -6.13 -17.61 -69.17
C GLY A 3 -6.05 -18.40 -67.86
N SER A 4 -7.13 -18.71 -67.22
CA SER A 4 -7.92 -19.96 -67.38
C SER A 4 -7.16 -21.19 -66.84
N ASP A 5 -7.69 -22.13 -66.14
CA ASP A 5 -9.00 -22.72 -65.88
C ASP A 5 -8.83 -23.75 -64.75
N ALA A 6 -9.76 -23.93 -63.94
CA ALA A 6 -10.82 -24.93 -63.89
C ALA A 6 -10.48 -26.20 -63.08
N GLU A 7 -11.38 -26.47 -62.13
CA GLU A 7 -12.23 -27.70 -61.95
C GLU A 7 -11.50 -28.99 -61.59
N ASP A 8 -11.95 -29.81 -60.62
CA ASP A 8 -13.17 -30.59 -60.61
C ASP A 8 -13.36 -31.38 -59.28
N GLN A 9 -14.57 -31.41 -58.81
CA GLN A 9 -15.51 -32.35 -58.19
C GLN A 9 -15.04 -33.63 -57.46
N GLY A 10 -15.73 -33.82 -56.35
CA GLY A 10 -15.95 -34.94 -55.48
C GLY A 10 -16.29 -36.30 -56.13
N PRO A 11 -16.91 -37.26 -55.44
CA PRO A 11 -17.86 -37.28 -54.28
C PRO A 11 -17.68 -38.46 -53.28
N VAL A 12 -18.54 -38.45 -52.27
CA VAL A 12 -18.90 -39.51 -51.28
C VAL A 12 -19.48 -40.79 -51.96
N PRO A 13 -19.36 -42.00 -51.34
CA PRO A 13 -20.59 -42.60 -50.80
C PRO A 13 -20.48 -43.43 -49.51
N ARG A 14 -21.64 -43.52 -48.93
CA ARG A 14 -22.26 -44.30 -47.84
C ARG A 14 -22.14 -45.82 -47.96
N GLY A 15 -22.37 -46.48 -46.79
CA GLY A 15 -23.03 -47.79 -46.73
C GLY A 15 -22.55 -48.64 -45.56
N CYS A 16 -23.24 -48.73 -44.51
CA CYS A 16 -24.32 -49.68 -44.10
C CYS A 16 -23.86 -51.05 -43.59
N ALA A 17 -24.15 -51.31 -42.32
CA ALA A 17 -24.99 -52.36 -41.76
C ALA A 17 -24.37 -53.66 -41.20
N ALA A 18 -24.55 -53.84 -39.90
CA ALA A 18 -25.23 -54.96 -39.21
C ALA A 18 -24.53 -56.31 -39.06
N ARG A 19 -24.35 -56.80 -37.85
CA ARG A 19 -25.14 -57.87 -37.13
C ARG A 19 -24.34 -58.46 -35.96
N ARG A 20 -25.00 -58.55 -34.83
CA ARG A 20 -24.71 -59.44 -33.69
C ARG A 20 -25.07 -60.90 -34.10
N PRO A 21 -24.87 -61.99 -33.29
CA PRO A 21 -24.64 -62.05 -31.83
C PRO A 21 -23.70 -63.23 -31.40
N GLY A 22 -23.48 -63.37 -30.05
CA GLY A 22 -23.06 -64.62 -29.42
C GLY A 22 -22.26 -64.48 -28.13
N ALA A 23 -22.92 -64.66 -26.98
CA ALA A 23 -22.29 -65.04 -25.70
C ALA A 23 -22.24 -66.57 -25.63
N PRO A 24 -21.58 -67.25 -24.65
CA PRO A 24 -21.41 -66.93 -23.25
C PRO A 24 -20.11 -67.46 -22.58
N GLY A 25 -19.89 -67.00 -21.34
CA GLY A 25 -19.34 -67.85 -20.23
C GLY A 25 -17.87 -67.67 -19.87
N GLY A 26 -17.62 -67.32 -18.61
CA GLY A 26 -16.34 -67.50 -17.96
C GLY A 26 -16.10 -66.55 -16.78
N GLN A 27 -16.28 -67.11 -15.60
CA GLN A 27 -16.07 -66.50 -14.28
C GLN A 27 -14.62 -66.20 -14.01
N GLY A 28 -14.34 -65.12 -13.22
CA GLY A 28 -13.21 -65.10 -12.31
C GLY A 28 -12.38 -63.83 -12.34
N GLY A 29 -12.37 -63.07 -11.27
CA GLY A 29 -11.29 -62.19 -10.91
C GLY A 29 -11.64 -60.71 -10.76
N GLU A 30 -12.19 -60.37 -9.60
CA GLU A 30 -12.22 -59.01 -9.09
C GLU A 30 -10.79 -58.46 -8.99
N ALA A 31 -10.46 -57.48 -9.83
CA ALA A 31 -9.38 -56.57 -9.58
C ALA A 31 -9.98 -55.16 -9.60
N ALA A 32 -10.15 -54.64 -8.40
CA ALA A 32 -10.60 -53.27 -8.16
C ALA A 32 -9.63 -52.27 -8.82
N ALA A 33 -9.97 -51.83 -10.02
CA ALA A 33 -9.34 -50.67 -10.63
C ALA A 33 -9.81 -49.43 -9.89
N SER A 34 -9.02 -48.99 -8.91
CA SER A 34 -9.12 -47.68 -8.26
C SER A 34 -9.10 -46.60 -9.32
N ARG A 35 -10.29 -46.09 -9.64
CA ARG A 35 -10.52 -44.92 -10.43
C ARG A 35 -9.96 -43.74 -9.65
N ARG A 36 -8.71 -43.31 -9.93
CA ARG A 36 -8.18 -42.02 -9.45
C ARG A 36 -9.02 -40.93 -10.08
N GLU A 37 -9.98 -40.43 -9.32
CA GLU A 37 -10.57 -39.11 -9.60
C GLU A 37 -9.44 -38.08 -9.63
N PRO A 38 -9.39 -37.17 -10.62
CA PRO A 38 -8.47 -36.06 -10.57
C PRO A 38 -8.85 -35.25 -9.34
N LEU A 39 -7.89 -35.08 -8.40
CA LEU A 39 -7.99 -34.12 -7.32
C LEU A 39 -8.35 -32.78 -7.97
N SER A 40 -9.60 -32.40 -7.84
CA SER A 40 -10.03 -31.03 -7.99
C SER A 40 -9.16 -30.25 -7.01
N THR A 41 -8.20 -29.46 -7.54
CA THR A 41 -7.58 -28.37 -6.82
C THR A 41 -8.71 -27.42 -6.45
N ALA A 42 -9.33 -27.65 -5.30
CA ALA A 42 -10.19 -26.70 -4.66
C ALA A 42 -9.29 -25.46 -4.45
N GLU A 43 -9.50 -24.46 -5.30
CA GLU A 43 -8.98 -23.11 -5.04
C GLU A 43 -9.52 -22.74 -3.66
N VAL A 44 -8.62 -22.74 -2.68
CA VAL A 44 -8.89 -22.19 -1.35
C VAL A 44 -9.35 -20.76 -1.60
N PRO A 45 -10.60 -20.38 -1.24
CA PRO A 45 -11.06 -19.01 -1.42
C PRO A 45 -10.06 -18.10 -0.70
N ASP A 46 -9.54 -17.13 -1.44
CA ASP A 46 -8.68 -16.07 -0.88
C ASP A 46 -9.56 -15.21 0.06
N GLU A 47 -9.65 -15.62 1.33
CA GLU A 47 -10.46 -14.99 2.37
C GLU A 47 -9.86 -13.64 2.86
N GLY A 48 -9.10 -12.95 2.01
CA GLY A 48 -8.68 -11.58 2.27
C GLY A 48 -9.89 -10.64 2.26
N GLY A 49 -10.29 -10.12 3.43
CA GLY A 49 -11.34 -9.10 3.54
C GLY A 49 -10.98 -7.79 2.86
N GLU A 50 -11.98 -6.96 2.55
CA GLU A 50 -11.74 -5.59 2.11
C GLU A 50 -11.02 -4.79 3.20
N LEU A 51 -10.23 -3.78 2.79
CA LEU A 51 -9.57 -2.87 3.72
C LEU A 51 -10.60 -2.16 4.60
N PRO A 52 -10.43 -2.11 5.93
CA PRO A 52 -11.30 -1.37 6.84
C PRO A 52 -11.44 0.10 6.43
N ALA A 53 -12.60 0.70 6.68
CA ALA A 53 -12.88 2.08 6.27
C ALA A 53 -11.85 3.10 6.82
N TRP A 54 -11.43 2.94 8.09
CA TRP A 54 -10.42 3.82 8.70
C TRP A 54 -9.06 3.75 7.98
N MET A 55 -8.67 2.55 7.55
CA MET A 55 -7.42 2.34 6.82
C MET A 55 -7.51 2.97 5.42
N ARG A 56 -8.67 2.85 4.75
CA ARG A 56 -8.91 3.52 3.46
C ARG A 56 -8.84 5.05 3.60
N LEU A 57 -9.49 5.62 4.61
CA LEU A 57 -9.42 7.06 4.92
C LEU A 57 -7.98 7.52 5.15
N TYR A 58 -7.20 6.76 5.91
CA TYR A 58 -5.79 7.03 6.14
C TYR A 58 -4.98 7.05 4.82
N PHE A 59 -5.12 6.03 3.98
CA PHE A 59 -4.44 5.98 2.69
C PHE A 59 -4.86 7.10 1.76
N TYR A 60 -6.12 7.48 1.75
CA TYR A 60 -6.62 8.58 0.93
C TYR A 60 -6.04 9.92 1.37
N GLY A 61 -5.97 10.17 2.67
CA GLY A 61 -5.33 11.38 3.22
C GLY A 61 -3.85 11.46 2.87
N MET A 62 -3.13 10.38 3.11
CA MET A 62 -1.70 10.26 2.80
C MET A 62 -1.42 10.45 1.29
N HIS A 63 -2.20 9.80 0.43
CA HIS A 63 -2.10 9.97 -1.03
C HIS A 63 -2.41 11.41 -1.45
N GLY A 64 -3.45 12.04 -0.88
CA GLY A 64 -3.80 13.42 -1.16
C GLY A 64 -2.70 14.40 -0.76
N ILE A 65 -2.10 14.25 0.42
CA ILE A 65 -0.93 15.03 0.85
C ILE A 65 0.23 14.85 -0.13
N THR A 66 0.48 13.62 -0.57
CA THR A 66 1.55 13.35 -1.55
C THR A 66 1.32 14.12 -2.85
N LEU A 67 0.09 14.12 -3.37
CA LEU A 67 -0.25 14.87 -4.58
C LEU A 67 -0.13 16.39 -4.36
N ASP A 68 -0.54 16.91 -3.21
CA ASP A 68 -0.36 18.31 -2.87
C ASP A 68 1.11 18.73 -2.88
N VAL A 69 1.96 17.95 -2.24
CA VAL A 69 3.41 18.18 -2.18
C VAL A 69 4.01 18.16 -3.59
N LEU A 70 3.68 17.13 -4.38
CA LEU A 70 4.17 17.01 -5.77
C LEU A 70 3.76 18.20 -6.63
N VAL A 71 2.48 18.57 -6.61
CA VAL A 71 1.94 19.66 -7.42
C VAL A 71 2.49 21.02 -6.97
N SER A 72 2.52 21.27 -5.65
CA SER A 72 3.02 22.55 -5.12
C SER A 72 4.51 22.72 -5.36
N SER A 73 5.31 21.66 -5.21
CA SER A 73 6.73 21.64 -5.51
C SER A 73 7.02 21.88 -7.00
N ALA A 74 6.29 21.16 -7.89
CA ALA A 74 6.44 21.33 -9.33
C ALA A 74 6.09 22.75 -9.80
N ARG A 75 4.99 23.33 -9.30
CA ARG A 75 4.57 24.70 -9.59
C ARG A 75 5.59 25.73 -9.10
N ARG A 76 6.17 25.49 -7.93
CA ARG A 76 7.18 26.36 -7.35
C ARG A 76 8.48 26.28 -8.15
N PHE A 77 8.93 25.08 -8.47
CA PHE A 77 10.11 24.85 -9.30
C PHE A 77 9.99 25.50 -10.70
N ALA A 78 8.81 25.42 -11.32
CA ALA A 78 8.55 26.06 -12.61
C ALA A 78 8.62 27.61 -12.58
N ARG A 79 8.35 28.22 -11.41
CA ARG A 79 8.44 29.69 -11.22
C ARG A 79 9.85 30.14 -10.84
N SER A 80 10.50 29.37 -10.00
CA SER A 80 11.85 29.62 -9.49
C SER A 80 12.53 28.28 -9.29
N PRO A 81 13.52 27.93 -10.13
CA PRO A 81 14.25 26.68 -10.02
C PRO A 81 15.02 26.63 -8.69
N ASP A 82 14.41 26.03 -7.68
CA ASP A 82 15.00 25.77 -6.37
C ASP A 82 15.19 24.27 -6.21
N LEU A 83 16.44 23.82 -6.14
CA LEU A 83 16.78 22.39 -6.03
C LEU A 83 16.31 21.76 -4.72
N ARG A 84 15.94 22.55 -3.72
CA ARG A 84 15.29 22.04 -2.49
C ARG A 84 13.92 21.46 -2.75
N MET A 85 13.27 21.85 -3.85
CA MET A 85 11.98 21.28 -4.31
C MET A 85 10.92 21.23 -3.21
N LEU A 86 10.75 22.35 -2.49
CA LEU A 86 9.80 22.44 -1.38
C LEU A 86 8.35 22.37 -1.85
N GLY A 87 7.58 21.51 -1.22
CA GLY A 87 6.14 21.39 -1.39
C GLY A 87 5.40 21.65 -0.08
N PHE A 88 4.12 21.98 -0.18
CA PHE A 88 3.30 22.42 0.94
C PHE A 88 1.96 21.71 0.98
N SER A 89 1.50 21.42 2.19
CA SER A 89 0.15 20.94 2.46
C SER A 89 -0.24 21.25 3.93
N SER A 90 -1.29 20.64 4.46
CA SER A 90 -1.68 20.83 5.85
C SER A 90 -2.49 19.66 6.38
N PRO A 91 -2.58 19.44 7.72
CA PRO A 91 -3.45 18.43 8.31
C PRO A 91 -4.91 18.59 7.92
N TYR A 92 -5.40 19.83 7.77
CA TYR A 92 -6.75 20.10 7.27
C TYR A 92 -6.96 19.52 5.87
N ARG A 93 -5.98 19.72 4.96
CA ARG A 93 -6.06 19.15 3.60
C ARG A 93 -6.00 17.62 3.62
N CYS A 94 -5.25 17.04 4.56
CA CYS A 94 -5.26 15.59 4.76
C CYS A 94 -6.68 15.07 5.04
N LEU A 95 -7.38 15.66 6.00
CA LEU A 95 -8.76 15.30 6.32
C LEU A 95 -9.69 15.50 5.11
N LEU A 96 -9.54 16.64 4.42
CA LEU A 96 -10.33 16.94 3.23
C LEU A 96 -10.12 15.90 2.13
N HIS A 97 -8.88 15.53 1.82
CA HIS A 97 -8.55 14.48 0.87
C HIS A 97 -9.10 13.12 1.29
N SER A 98 -8.99 12.77 2.59
CA SER A 98 -9.57 11.54 3.12
C SER A 98 -11.06 11.44 2.82
N LEU A 99 -11.82 12.47 3.14
CA LEU A 99 -13.27 12.49 2.96
C LEU A 99 -13.68 12.56 1.48
N THR A 100 -13.03 13.43 0.70
CA THR A 100 -13.36 13.58 -0.74
C THR A 100 -13.02 12.34 -1.53
N HIS A 101 -11.85 11.71 -1.30
CA HIS A 101 -11.48 10.47 -1.98
C HIS A 101 -12.36 9.29 -1.53
N PHE A 102 -12.77 9.26 -0.27
CA PHE A 102 -13.73 8.25 0.21
C PHE A 102 -15.11 8.41 -0.45
N ALA A 103 -15.58 9.64 -0.66
CA ALA A 103 -16.81 9.91 -1.43
C ALA A 103 -16.64 9.51 -2.90
N LEU A 104 -15.51 9.84 -3.53
CA LEU A 104 -15.19 9.47 -4.91
C LEU A 104 -15.04 7.95 -5.09
N GLU A 105 -14.60 7.21 -4.08
CA GLU A 105 -14.65 5.74 -4.08
C GLU A 105 -16.08 5.23 -4.29
N LYS A 106 -17.06 5.83 -3.60
CA LYS A 106 -18.48 5.44 -3.77
C LYS A 106 -18.98 5.72 -5.17
N VAL A 107 -18.57 6.84 -5.77
CA VAL A 107 -18.85 7.15 -7.17
C VAL A 107 -18.20 6.11 -8.09
N TYR A 108 -16.92 5.75 -7.84
CA TYR A 108 -16.19 4.77 -8.64
C TYR A 108 -16.85 3.37 -8.61
N LEU A 109 -17.35 2.94 -7.47
CA LEU A 109 -18.03 1.65 -7.32
C LEU A 109 -19.35 1.58 -8.12
N GLN A 110 -19.94 2.72 -8.49
CA GLN A 110 -21.13 2.77 -9.35
C GLN A 110 -20.81 2.64 -10.84
N GLN A 111 -19.54 2.55 -11.25
CA GLN A 111 -19.11 2.42 -12.64
C GLN A 111 -19.84 1.28 -13.37
N ARG A 112 -20.10 0.17 -12.68
CA ARG A 112 -20.80 -1.01 -13.25
C ARG A 112 -22.25 -0.71 -13.65
N ARG A 113 -22.86 0.36 -13.14
CA ARG A 113 -24.24 0.77 -13.45
C ARG A 113 -24.32 1.70 -14.65
N CYS A 114 -23.19 2.25 -15.10
CA CYS A 114 -23.13 3.13 -16.25
C CYS A 114 -23.09 2.33 -17.55
N PRO A 115 -23.88 2.70 -18.58
CA PRO A 115 -23.94 1.99 -19.85
C PRO A 115 -22.64 2.06 -20.64
N SER A 116 -21.83 3.09 -20.42
CA SER A 116 -20.55 3.29 -21.10
C SER A 116 -19.42 3.54 -20.10
N ALA A 117 -18.45 2.63 -20.06
CA ALA A 117 -17.25 2.78 -19.25
C ALA A 117 -16.39 3.99 -19.71
N PHE A 118 -16.42 4.32 -21.01
CA PHE A 118 -15.72 5.47 -21.55
C PHE A 118 -16.31 6.79 -21.00
N VAL A 119 -17.63 6.98 -21.10
CA VAL A 119 -18.30 8.17 -20.57
C VAL A 119 -18.06 8.30 -19.06
N PHE A 120 -18.13 7.19 -18.32
CA PHE A 120 -17.86 7.22 -16.89
C PHE A 120 -16.44 7.67 -16.58
N ASN A 121 -15.43 7.04 -17.19
CA ASN A 121 -14.04 7.27 -16.84
C ASN A 121 -13.50 8.62 -17.31
N PHE A 122 -13.97 9.14 -18.44
CA PHE A 122 -13.44 10.35 -19.04
C PHE A 122 -14.30 11.60 -18.80
N PHE A 123 -15.57 11.46 -18.43
CA PHE A 123 -16.44 12.60 -18.20
C PHE A 123 -17.04 12.62 -16.80
N LEU A 124 -17.78 11.59 -16.43
CA LEU A 124 -18.57 11.60 -15.20
C LEU A 124 -17.67 11.65 -13.95
N TYR A 125 -16.70 10.76 -13.86
CA TYR A 125 -15.80 10.69 -12.71
C TYR A 125 -14.91 11.95 -12.58
N PRO A 126 -14.20 12.41 -13.63
CA PRO A 126 -13.43 13.65 -13.54
C PRO A 126 -14.27 14.87 -13.18
N SER A 127 -15.50 15.01 -13.73
CA SER A 127 -16.41 16.10 -13.37
C SER A 127 -16.82 16.04 -11.91
N ALA A 128 -17.15 14.85 -11.40
CA ALA A 128 -17.44 14.65 -9.96
C ALA A 128 -16.23 14.98 -9.08
N HIS A 129 -15.02 14.58 -9.50
CA HIS A 129 -13.77 14.88 -8.79
C HIS A 129 -13.52 16.39 -8.71
N VAL A 130 -13.54 17.08 -9.86
CA VAL A 130 -13.34 18.54 -9.93
C VAL A 130 -14.42 19.27 -9.14
N GLY A 131 -15.69 18.87 -9.30
CA GLY A 131 -16.81 19.46 -8.58
C GLY A 131 -16.68 19.33 -7.07
N LEU A 132 -16.30 18.15 -6.57
CA LEU A 132 -16.12 17.91 -5.14
C LEU A 132 -14.92 18.69 -4.57
N GLN A 133 -13.82 18.79 -5.30
CA GLN A 133 -12.66 19.60 -4.89
C GLN A 133 -12.98 21.10 -4.85
N THR A 134 -13.74 21.61 -5.82
CA THR A 134 -14.17 23.03 -5.83
C THR A 134 -15.13 23.33 -4.69
N LEU A 135 -16.12 22.47 -4.43
CA LEU A 135 -17.03 22.60 -3.29
C LEU A 135 -16.27 22.61 -1.96
N ALA A 136 -15.32 21.71 -1.81
CA ALA A 136 -14.48 21.63 -0.62
C ALA A 136 -13.62 22.89 -0.42
N GLY A 137 -13.07 23.44 -1.52
CA GLY A 137 -12.34 24.70 -1.51
C GLY A 137 -13.23 25.89 -1.10
N GLN A 138 -14.46 25.95 -1.62
CA GLN A 138 -15.44 27.01 -1.26
C GLN A 138 -15.88 26.90 0.20
N ALA A 139 -16.16 25.69 0.69
CA ALA A 139 -16.52 25.46 2.08
C ALA A 139 -15.43 25.96 3.04
N ARG A 140 -14.16 25.78 2.69
CA ARG A 140 -13.03 26.33 3.45
C ARG A 140 -13.03 27.86 3.46
N LEU A 141 -13.24 28.50 2.32
CA LEU A 141 -13.29 29.96 2.24
C LEU A 141 -14.41 30.54 3.11
N LEU A 142 -15.60 29.92 3.09
CA LEU A 142 -16.72 30.30 3.93
C LEU A 142 -16.41 30.13 5.43
N SER A 143 -15.76 29.03 5.81
CA SER A 143 -15.39 28.76 7.22
C SER A 143 -14.36 29.77 7.77
N LEU A 144 -13.56 30.37 6.87
CA LEU A 144 -12.56 31.39 7.22
C LEU A 144 -13.10 32.83 7.11
N GLY A 145 -14.43 33.00 6.93
CA GLY A 145 -15.07 34.32 6.82
C GLY A 145 -14.86 35.02 5.47
N GLY A 146 -14.35 34.30 4.46
CA GLY A 146 -14.19 34.83 3.10
C GLY A 146 -15.52 34.96 2.37
N ARG A 147 -15.68 36.03 1.55
CA ARG A 147 -16.87 36.20 0.72
C ARG A 147 -16.96 35.13 -0.37
N PRO A 148 -18.12 34.53 -0.62
CA PRO A 148 -18.33 33.49 -1.64
C PRO A 148 -18.11 33.90 -3.09
N GLY A 149 -17.74 35.17 -3.36
CA GLY A 149 -17.46 35.69 -4.70
C GLY A 149 -15.98 35.86 -5.05
N GLY A 150 -15.06 35.57 -4.12
CA GLY A 150 -13.62 35.77 -4.33
C GLY A 150 -12.85 34.49 -4.79
N ALA A 151 -13.55 33.42 -5.12
CA ALA A 151 -12.91 32.27 -5.77
C ALA A 151 -12.46 32.72 -7.16
N ALA A 152 -11.16 33.03 -7.31
CA ALA A 152 -10.57 33.25 -8.63
C ALA A 152 -10.98 32.09 -9.54
N ALA A 153 -11.61 32.41 -10.69
CA ALA A 153 -11.95 31.41 -11.70
C ALA A 153 -10.69 30.56 -11.94
N LEU A 154 -10.84 29.24 -11.79
CA LEU A 154 -9.73 28.31 -12.05
C LEU A 154 -9.18 28.58 -13.44
N GLY A 155 -7.90 28.91 -13.54
CA GLY A 155 -7.26 29.08 -14.83
C GLY A 155 -7.36 27.79 -15.63
N ALA A 156 -7.38 27.89 -16.96
CA ALA A 156 -7.47 26.72 -17.85
C ALA A 156 -6.41 25.65 -17.52
N LEU A 157 -5.20 26.08 -17.15
CA LEU A 157 -4.12 25.18 -16.73
C LEU A 157 -4.44 24.45 -15.42
N ASP A 158 -5.03 25.14 -14.44
CA ASP A 158 -5.40 24.53 -13.16
C ASP A 158 -6.53 23.52 -13.34
N LEU A 159 -7.49 23.83 -14.21
CA LEU A 159 -8.57 22.90 -14.56
C LEU A 159 -8.02 21.66 -15.27
N ALA A 160 -7.13 21.84 -16.25
CA ALA A 160 -6.48 20.74 -16.94
C ALA A 160 -5.69 19.84 -15.98
N LEU A 161 -4.94 20.44 -15.05
CA LEU A 161 -4.21 19.68 -14.04
C LEU A 161 -5.14 18.90 -13.12
N GLN A 162 -6.23 19.52 -12.64
CA GLN A 162 -7.23 18.80 -11.83
C GLN A 162 -7.89 17.66 -12.58
N TYR A 163 -8.15 17.86 -13.87
CA TYR A 163 -8.69 16.81 -14.73
C TYR A 163 -7.71 15.65 -14.89
N MET A 164 -6.43 15.93 -15.14
CA MET A 164 -5.37 14.90 -15.22
C MET A 164 -5.22 14.15 -13.90
N LEU A 165 -5.28 14.85 -12.76
CA LEU A 165 -5.25 14.21 -11.43
C LEU A 165 -6.49 13.32 -11.22
N ALA A 166 -7.65 13.72 -11.68
CA ALA A 166 -8.87 12.91 -11.63
C ALA A 166 -8.78 11.64 -12.46
N LEU A 167 -8.22 11.73 -13.68
CA LEU A 167 -7.95 10.56 -14.53
C LEU A 167 -6.95 9.61 -13.86
N TYR A 168 -5.85 10.14 -13.32
CA TYR A 168 -4.87 9.36 -12.57
C TYR A 168 -5.54 8.65 -11.37
N HIS A 169 -6.34 9.39 -10.58
CA HIS A 169 -7.01 8.85 -9.41
C HIS A 169 -7.97 7.70 -9.76
N CYS A 170 -8.77 7.86 -10.82
CA CYS A 170 -9.70 6.84 -11.30
C CYS A 170 -8.99 5.62 -11.91
N GLN A 171 -8.11 5.87 -12.89
CA GLN A 171 -7.56 4.83 -13.76
C GLN A 171 -6.39 4.08 -13.13
N VAL A 172 -5.60 4.76 -12.30
CA VAL A 172 -4.38 4.21 -11.72
C VAL A 172 -4.57 3.89 -10.25
N PHE A 173 -4.89 4.90 -9.45
CA PHE A 173 -4.90 4.75 -8.00
C PHE A 173 -6.04 3.86 -7.52
N LEU A 174 -7.32 4.23 -7.73
CA LEU A 174 -8.47 3.45 -7.23
C LEU A 174 -8.50 2.04 -7.81
N LYS A 175 -8.19 1.89 -9.10
CA LYS A 175 -8.17 0.57 -9.76
C LYS A 175 -7.18 -0.40 -9.12
N ARG A 176 -6.04 0.10 -8.64
CA ARG A 176 -5.03 -0.73 -7.96
C ARG A 176 -5.30 -0.84 -6.46
N PHE A 177 -5.66 0.27 -5.84
CA PHE A 177 -5.87 0.34 -4.40
C PHE A 177 -7.02 -0.57 -3.92
N LEU A 178 -8.17 -0.57 -4.61
CA LEU A 178 -9.31 -1.42 -4.26
C LEU A 178 -9.09 -2.91 -4.50
N ARG A 179 -7.99 -3.30 -5.14
CA ARG A 179 -7.56 -4.71 -5.27
C ARG A 179 -6.74 -5.20 -4.08
N LEU A 180 -6.27 -4.30 -3.22
CA LEU A 180 -5.55 -4.69 -2.02
C LEU A 180 -6.49 -5.42 -1.06
N ARG A 181 -6.05 -6.55 -0.55
CA ARG A 181 -6.78 -7.36 0.43
C ARG A 181 -6.10 -7.27 1.78
N TYR A 182 -6.90 -7.21 2.83
CA TYR A 182 -6.41 -7.23 4.20
C TYR A 182 -6.41 -8.67 4.70
N GLN A 183 -5.24 -9.23 4.93
CA GLN A 183 -5.12 -10.48 5.67
C GLN A 183 -5.24 -10.15 7.16
N GLY A 184 -6.45 -10.12 7.66
CA GLY A 184 -6.73 -10.01 9.09
C GLY A 184 -6.12 -11.21 9.83
N GLN A 185 -5.72 -11.00 11.06
CA GLN A 185 -5.14 -12.03 11.93
C GLN A 185 -6.07 -13.25 12.07
N GLN A 186 -5.98 -14.20 11.16
CA GLN A 186 -6.56 -15.55 11.33
C GLN A 186 -5.84 -16.36 12.44
N ARG A 187 -4.97 -15.75 13.21
CA ARG A 187 -4.14 -16.46 14.20
C ARG A 187 -4.80 -16.70 15.56
N GLN A 188 -6.08 -16.38 15.74
CA GLN A 188 -6.79 -16.60 17.03
C GLN A 188 -8.03 -17.48 16.98
N GLN A 189 -8.36 -18.08 15.86
CA GLN A 189 -9.38 -19.15 15.82
C GLN A 189 -8.74 -20.51 15.57
N GLN A 190 -7.77 -20.86 16.40
CA GLN A 190 -7.54 -22.29 16.64
C GLN A 190 -8.75 -22.76 17.47
N PRO A 191 -9.55 -23.72 16.98
CA PRO A 191 -10.69 -24.20 17.74
C PRO A 191 -10.20 -24.67 19.10
N ARG A 192 -10.63 -24.02 20.17
CA ARG A 192 -10.43 -24.46 21.56
C ARG A 192 -11.30 -25.68 21.88
N ASP A 193 -12.06 -26.14 20.91
CA ASP A 193 -12.99 -27.26 21.02
C ASP A 193 -12.53 -28.45 20.16
N ALA A 194 -11.31 -28.95 20.47
CA ALA A 194 -11.07 -30.36 20.21
C ALA A 194 -11.81 -31.13 21.31
N PRO A 195 -12.83 -31.96 20.97
CA PRO A 195 -13.52 -32.79 21.96
C PRO A 195 -12.49 -33.66 22.67
N PRO A 196 -12.62 -33.87 24.02
CA PRO A 196 -11.72 -34.73 24.76
C PRO A 196 -11.80 -36.13 24.18
N ALA A 197 -10.64 -36.71 23.89
CA ALA A 197 -10.55 -38.08 23.41
C ALA A 197 -11.29 -39.03 24.38
N PRO A 198 -12.08 -40.01 23.88
CA PRO A 198 -12.83 -40.95 24.73
C PRO A 198 -11.86 -41.75 25.61
N PRO A 199 -12.19 -41.98 26.91
CA PRO A 199 -11.38 -42.78 27.80
C PRO A 199 -11.56 -44.24 27.48
N GLY A 200 -10.51 -44.90 26.98
CA GLY A 200 -10.54 -46.33 26.89
C GLY A 200 -9.74 -46.93 25.73
N THR A 201 -8.45 -46.98 25.89
CA THR A 201 -7.66 -48.17 25.50
C THR A 201 -6.30 -48.06 26.19
N ARG A 202 -6.21 -48.74 27.35
CA ARG A 202 -4.93 -49.04 28.01
C ARG A 202 -4.22 -50.07 27.15
N ALA A 203 -3.07 -49.72 26.60
CA ALA A 203 -2.04 -50.66 26.16
C ALA A 203 -0.83 -50.54 27.07
N PRO A 204 -0.08 -51.61 27.30
CA PRO A 204 0.72 -51.79 28.51
C PRO A 204 2.01 -50.95 28.53
N GLN A 205 2.34 -50.50 29.73
CA GLN A 205 3.59 -49.85 30.05
C GLN A 205 4.78 -50.80 29.84
N ALA A 206 5.71 -50.43 28.96
CA ALA A 206 7.07 -50.90 29.03
C ALA A 206 7.92 -49.71 29.53
N ALA A 207 8.58 -49.97 30.63
CA ALA A 207 9.43 -49.03 31.35
C ALA A 207 10.71 -48.67 30.57
N THR A 208 11.33 -47.60 31.06
CA THR A 208 12.71 -47.15 30.86
C THR A 208 13.02 -46.36 29.58
N GLY A 209 13.33 -45.11 29.85
CA GLY A 209 13.97 -44.22 28.90
C GLY A 209 13.59 -42.76 29.14
N ARG A 210 14.24 -42.13 30.14
CA ARG A 210 14.14 -40.67 30.36
C ARG A 210 14.79 -39.97 29.16
N GLN A 211 14.04 -39.88 28.03
CA GLN A 211 14.45 -39.05 26.92
C GLN A 211 14.29 -37.58 27.33
N LEU A 212 15.42 -36.97 27.63
CA LEU A 212 15.58 -35.53 27.62
C LEU A 212 15.06 -35.01 26.23
N ARG A 213 13.85 -34.51 26.23
CA ARG A 213 13.32 -33.74 25.08
C ARG A 213 14.36 -32.66 24.77
N PRO A 214 14.95 -32.64 23.57
CA PRO A 214 15.76 -31.52 23.16
C PRO A 214 14.88 -30.30 23.23
N ARG A 215 15.27 -29.33 24.04
CA ARG A 215 14.70 -28.00 24.07
C ARG A 215 15.05 -27.36 22.73
N GLY A 216 14.27 -27.66 21.68
CA GLY A 216 14.41 -27.04 20.39
C GLY A 216 14.42 -25.52 20.56
N PRO A 217 15.20 -24.78 19.78
CA PRO A 217 15.24 -23.34 19.87
C PRO A 217 13.81 -22.84 19.76
N ARG A 218 13.36 -22.00 20.72
CA ARG A 218 12.06 -21.33 20.72
C ARG A 218 11.89 -20.72 19.36
N GLY A 219 10.95 -21.25 18.58
CA GLY A 219 10.80 -20.97 17.17
C GLY A 219 10.85 -19.49 16.89
N ALA A 220 11.85 -19.08 16.13
CA ALA A 220 11.75 -17.89 15.32
C ALA A 220 10.48 -18.08 14.49
N GLY A 221 9.43 -17.30 14.78
CA GLY A 221 8.20 -17.36 14.02
C GLY A 221 8.53 -17.22 12.54
N ALA A 222 7.95 -18.07 11.70
CA ALA A 222 8.16 -17.99 10.28
C ALA A 222 7.96 -16.54 9.82
N ALA A 223 8.89 -16.01 9.01
CA ALA A 223 8.75 -14.69 8.45
C ALA A 223 7.39 -14.59 7.74
N PRO A 224 6.65 -13.48 7.90
CA PRO A 224 5.35 -13.34 7.25
C PRO A 224 5.51 -13.54 5.75
N SER A 225 4.79 -14.53 5.22
CA SER A 225 4.79 -14.83 3.80
C SER A 225 4.13 -13.69 3.02
N GLN A 226 4.80 -13.23 1.99
CA GLN A 226 4.29 -12.36 0.93
C GLN A 226 3.44 -11.15 1.37
N GLY A 227 4.10 -10.14 1.91
CA GLY A 227 3.54 -8.79 2.02
C GLY A 227 3.48 -8.07 0.66
N LEU A 228 3.16 -6.78 0.68
CA LEU A 228 3.19 -5.93 -0.51
C LEU A 228 4.54 -6.04 -1.26
N PRO A 229 4.54 -5.95 -2.60
CA PRO A 229 5.77 -5.86 -3.38
C PRO A 229 6.69 -4.74 -2.88
N ASP A 230 8.00 -4.94 -3.01
CA ASP A 230 9.02 -4.01 -2.49
C ASP A 230 8.81 -2.56 -2.97
N LEU A 231 8.46 -2.37 -4.24
CA LEU A 231 8.16 -1.04 -4.77
C LEU A 231 6.97 -0.38 -4.07
N LEU A 232 5.88 -1.12 -3.81
CA LEU A 232 4.71 -0.57 -3.13
C LEU A 232 5.00 -0.24 -1.67
N ARG A 233 5.86 -1.02 -1.00
CA ARG A 233 6.33 -0.72 0.36
C ARG A 233 7.18 0.55 0.38
N PHE A 234 8.13 0.68 -0.56
CA PHE A 234 8.92 1.90 -0.70
C PHE A 234 8.05 3.14 -0.93
N LEU A 235 7.07 3.05 -1.86
CA LEU A 235 6.12 4.14 -2.11
C LEU A 235 5.30 4.47 -0.87
N PHE A 236 4.82 3.46 -0.15
CA PHE A 236 4.08 3.65 1.10
C PHE A 236 4.93 4.40 2.13
N PHE A 237 6.17 3.96 2.36
CA PHE A 237 7.06 4.61 3.32
C PHE A 237 7.41 6.05 2.91
N GLY A 238 7.61 6.32 1.62
CA GLY A 238 7.84 7.68 1.12
C GLY A 238 6.63 8.59 1.32
N MET A 239 5.43 8.11 1.02
CA MET A 239 4.18 8.85 1.25
C MET A 239 3.92 9.07 2.74
N HIS A 240 4.22 8.08 3.58
CA HIS A 240 4.10 8.20 5.04
C HIS A 240 5.05 9.25 5.59
N GLY A 241 6.31 9.26 5.10
CA GLY A 241 7.28 10.29 5.46
C GLY A 241 6.81 11.71 5.11
N PHE A 242 6.18 11.90 3.96
CA PHE A 242 5.56 13.18 3.63
C PHE A 242 4.45 13.57 4.60
N LEU A 243 3.59 12.62 4.95
CA LEU A 243 2.52 12.86 5.92
C LEU A 243 3.10 13.31 7.26
N ASP A 244 4.06 12.57 7.78
CA ASP A 244 4.69 12.85 9.07
C ASP A 244 5.37 14.22 9.08
N GLU A 245 6.12 14.56 8.03
CA GLU A 245 6.85 15.83 7.94
C GLU A 245 5.91 17.03 7.76
N ILE A 246 4.84 16.88 6.99
CA ILE A 246 3.81 17.93 6.87
C ILE A 246 3.12 18.20 8.22
N PHE A 247 2.81 17.16 8.98
CA PHE A 247 2.22 17.32 10.32
C PHE A 247 3.24 17.91 11.29
N PHE A 248 4.46 17.39 11.28
CA PHE A 248 5.53 17.90 12.14
C PHE A 248 5.79 19.39 11.88
N THR A 249 6.03 19.79 10.64
CA THR A 249 6.33 21.19 10.29
C THR A 249 5.12 22.10 10.51
N PHE A 250 3.90 21.62 10.32
CA PHE A 250 2.68 22.35 10.66
C PHE A 250 2.61 22.66 12.16
N PHE A 251 2.75 21.64 13.01
CA PHE A 251 2.70 21.86 14.48
C PHE A 251 3.88 22.69 14.97
N PHE A 252 5.04 22.50 14.38
CA PHE A 252 6.22 23.29 14.70
C PHE A 252 6.01 24.77 14.37
N ASN A 253 5.46 25.11 13.20
CA ASN A 253 5.14 26.46 12.80
C ASN A 253 4.02 27.06 13.69
N LEU A 254 2.99 26.29 14.00
CA LEU A 254 1.88 26.72 14.82
C LEU A 254 2.31 27.07 16.26
N LEU A 255 3.20 26.28 16.85
CA LEU A 255 3.64 26.44 18.24
C LEU A 255 4.84 27.38 18.38
N GLY A 256 5.71 27.45 17.37
CA GLY A 256 6.99 28.15 17.45
C GLY A 256 7.00 29.56 16.88
N GLN A 257 6.24 29.81 15.81
CA GLN A 257 6.33 31.07 15.07
C GLN A 257 5.25 32.08 15.41
N GLY A 258 4.10 31.64 15.89
CA GLY A 258 2.98 32.54 16.24
C GLY A 258 2.43 33.37 15.07
N ASP A 259 2.90 33.14 13.83
CA ASP A 259 2.56 33.90 12.62
C ASP A 259 1.25 33.47 11.97
N GLY A 260 0.53 32.48 12.55
CA GLY A 260 -0.73 31.98 12.05
C GLY A 260 -0.59 31.15 10.74
N THR A 261 0.62 30.75 10.36
CA THR A 261 0.81 29.87 9.20
C THR A 261 0.14 28.51 9.45
N THR A 262 -0.88 28.20 8.65
CA THR A 262 -1.67 26.96 8.75
C THR A 262 -1.22 25.90 7.76
N SER A 263 0.05 25.93 7.34
CA SER A 263 0.62 24.97 6.39
C SER A 263 1.90 24.34 6.93
N GLY A 264 2.06 23.05 6.65
CA GLY A 264 3.32 22.34 6.75
C GLY A 264 4.04 22.31 5.40
N HIS A 265 5.33 22.00 5.42
CA HIS A 265 6.14 21.87 4.23
C HIS A 265 7.08 20.67 4.32
N THR A 266 7.47 20.16 3.16
CA THR A 266 8.47 19.11 3.01
C THR A 266 9.18 19.26 1.67
N SER A 267 10.28 18.55 1.48
CA SER A 267 11.02 18.48 0.22
C SER A 267 10.68 17.22 -0.57
N LEU A 268 10.68 17.27 -1.91
CA LEU A 268 10.56 16.04 -2.69
C LEU A 268 11.66 15.02 -2.39
N TRP A 269 12.84 15.48 -1.96
CA TRP A 269 13.93 14.61 -1.55
C TRP A 269 13.61 13.80 -0.29
N SER A 270 12.77 14.35 0.59
CA SER A 270 12.30 13.66 1.80
C SER A 270 11.55 12.36 1.47
N PHE A 271 10.82 12.31 0.32
CA PHE A 271 10.16 11.08 -0.14
C PHE A 271 11.16 9.92 -0.31
N PHE A 272 12.27 10.20 -0.98
CA PHE A 272 13.29 9.20 -1.24
C PHE A 272 14.07 8.87 0.05
N MET A 273 14.32 9.87 0.88
CA MET A 273 15.01 9.71 2.15
C MET A 273 14.21 8.82 3.11
N TYR A 274 12.94 9.14 3.37
CA TYR A 274 12.08 8.35 4.25
C TYR A 274 11.73 6.99 3.65
N GLY A 275 11.42 6.95 2.34
CA GLY A 275 11.12 5.72 1.64
C GLY A 275 12.26 4.71 1.71
N SER A 276 13.48 5.13 1.42
CA SER A 276 14.64 4.24 1.46
C SER A 276 15.07 3.91 2.89
N CYS A 277 15.03 4.87 3.83
CA CYS A 277 15.33 4.63 5.24
C CYS A 277 14.43 3.55 5.82
N SER A 278 13.12 3.74 5.73
CA SER A 278 12.13 2.82 6.30
C SER A 278 12.20 1.44 5.63
N PHE A 279 12.42 1.40 4.31
CA PHE A 279 12.60 0.15 3.58
C PHE A 279 13.82 -0.64 4.07
N VAL A 280 14.95 0.02 4.32
CA VAL A 280 16.15 -0.64 4.88
C VAL A 280 15.93 -1.05 6.34
N VAL A 281 15.29 -0.18 7.15
CA VAL A 281 14.95 -0.49 8.56
C VAL A 281 14.03 -1.71 8.63
N GLU A 282 13.08 -1.86 7.72
CA GLU A 282 12.23 -3.06 7.62
C GLU A 282 13.07 -4.33 7.36
N LYS A 283 13.99 -4.30 6.40
CA LYS A 283 14.89 -5.43 6.13
C LYS A 283 15.79 -5.74 7.34
N LEU A 284 16.30 -4.70 7.98
CA LEU A 284 17.08 -4.81 9.21
C LEU A 284 16.25 -5.42 10.35
N TYR A 285 14.96 -5.03 10.46
CA TYR A 285 14.02 -5.64 11.41
C TYR A 285 13.87 -7.13 11.17
N PHE A 286 13.60 -7.56 9.94
CA PHE A 286 13.47 -8.98 9.62
C PHE A 286 14.75 -9.75 9.95
N HIS A 287 15.91 -9.21 9.62
CA HIS A 287 17.18 -9.84 9.92
C HIS A 287 17.44 -9.95 11.44
N LEU A 288 17.34 -8.86 12.18
CA LEU A 288 17.64 -8.83 13.60
C LEU A 288 16.61 -9.59 14.45
N HIS A 289 15.33 -9.54 14.09
CA HIS A 289 14.27 -10.20 14.84
C HIS A 289 14.17 -11.68 14.51
N TYR A 290 14.03 -12.04 13.22
CA TYR A 290 13.77 -13.41 12.82
C TYR A 290 15.05 -14.25 12.70
N SER A 291 16.14 -13.69 12.15
CA SER A 291 17.38 -14.46 11.98
C SER A 291 18.25 -14.48 13.25
N ARG A 292 18.32 -13.35 13.99
CA ARG A 292 19.13 -13.22 15.19
C ARG A 292 18.36 -13.37 16.50
N GLY A 293 17.03 -13.37 16.48
CA GLY A 293 16.19 -13.49 17.67
C GLY A 293 16.31 -12.31 18.66
N TRP A 294 16.75 -11.13 18.20
CA TRP A 294 16.95 -9.99 19.07
C TRP A 294 15.62 -9.39 19.54
N GLY A 295 15.50 -9.16 20.85
CA GLY A 295 14.37 -8.42 21.43
C GLY A 295 14.40 -6.93 21.05
N THR A 296 13.26 -6.24 21.22
CA THR A 296 13.07 -4.82 20.88
C THR A 296 14.15 -3.92 21.46
N TRP A 297 14.47 -4.06 22.74
CA TRP A 297 15.46 -3.22 23.43
C TRP A 297 16.88 -3.31 22.85
N LYS A 298 17.26 -4.47 22.29
CA LYS A 298 18.55 -4.65 21.63
C LYS A 298 18.56 -4.03 20.22
N ARG A 299 17.43 -3.98 19.56
CA ARG A 299 17.30 -3.49 18.18
C ARG A 299 17.20 -1.96 18.10
N VAL A 300 16.51 -1.32 19.06
CA VAL A 300 16.26 0.13 19.05
C VAL A 300 17.55 0.95 18.91
N PRO A 301 18.64 0.71 19.67
CA PRO A 301 19.87 1.47 19.48
C PRO A 301 20.44 1.38 18.04
N PHE A 302 20.36 0.20 17.42
CA PHE A 302 20.81 0.02 16.03
C PHE A 302 19.98 0.82 15.04
N TYR A 303 18.67 0.85 15.23
CA TYR A 303 17.79 1.67 14.36
C TYR A 303 18.08 3.15 14.52
N VAL A 304 18.25 3.63 15.75
CA VAL A 304 18.56 5.03 16.03
C VAL A 304 19.89 5.43 15.37
N ILE A 305 20.94 4.65 15.57
CA ILE A 305 22.24 4.91 14.94
C ILE A 305 22.12 4.90 13.42
N PHE A 306 21.40 3.91 12.85
CA PHE A 306 21.20 3.82 11.42
C PHE A 306 20.45 5.04 10.86
N ILE A 307 19.36 5.47 11.52
CA ILE A 307 18.54 6.60 11.08
C ILE A 307 19.37 7.90 11.07
N TYR A 308 20.13 8.17 12.14
CA TYR A 308 21.00 9.36 12.18
C TYR A 308 22.12 9.30 11.13
N ALA A 309 22.74 8.15 10.93
CA ALA A 309 23.74 7.99 9.86
C ALA A 309 23.12 8.18 8.48
N TRP A 310 21.88 7.73 8.27
CA TRP A 310 21.13 7.88 7.04
C TRP A 310 20.78 9.34 6.77
N GLU A 311 20.21 10.05 7.77
CA GLU A 311 19.88 11.47 7.71
C GLU A 311 21.11 12.31 7.41
N LEU A 312 22.22 12.04 8.11
CA LEU A 312 23.50 12.71 7.87
C LEU A 312 24.00 12.48 6.44
N SER A 313 23.94 11.25 5.94
CA SER A 313 24.41 10.89 4.59
C SER A 313 23.59 11.60 3.51
N TRP A 314 22.27 11.61 3.64
CA TRP A 314 21.40 12.35 2.74
C TRP A 314 21.63 13.87 2.83
N GLY A 315 21.75 14.41 4.03
CA GLY A 315 22.00 15.84 4.26
C GLY A 315 23.32 16.28 3.65
N LEU A 316 24.39 15.52 3.82
CA LEU A 316 25.68 15.81 3.17
C LEU A 316 25.56 15.79 1.64
N GLY A 317 24.95 14.74 1.08
CA GLY A 317 24.73 14.64 -0.37
C GLY A 317 23.90 15.81 -0.92
N LEU A 318 22.77 16.13 -0.29
CA LEU A 318 21.92 17.24 -0.72
C LEU A 318 22.58 18.61 -0.54
N ARG A 319 23.38 18.77 0.50
CA ARG A 319 24.11 20.03 0.76
C ARG A 319 25.14 20.32 -0.33
N THR A 320 25.82 19.31 -0.88
CA THR A 320 26.78 19.50 -1.99
C THR A 320 26.13 20.08 -3.25
N TRP A 321 24.81 19.82 -3.43
CA TRP A 321 24.05 20.33 -4.57
C TRP A 321 23.17 21.53 -4.25
N GLY A 322 23.25 22.07 -3.03
CA GLY A 322 22.37 23.16 -2.58
C GLY A 322 20.90 22.76 -2.47
N ALA A 323 20.63 21.45 -2.36
CA ALA A 323 19.28 20.88 -2.34
C ALA A 323 18.78 20.51 -0.94
N CYS A 324 19.61 20.70 0.10
CA CYS A 324 19.23 20.43 1.48
C CYS A 324 18.16 21.42 1.95
N SER A 325 17.03 20.88 2.43
CA SER A 325 15.85 21.67 2.84
C SER A 325 15.79 21.96 4.34
N TRP A 326 16.68 21.39 5.14
CA TRP A 326 16.73 21.57 6.60
C TRP A 326 18.10 22.05 7.05
N ASP A 327 18.11 22.77 8.18
CA ASP A 327 19.33 23.21 8.86
C ASP A 327 19.06 23.29 10.38
N TYR A 328 19.75 22.45 11.13
CA TYR A 328 19.67 22.37 12.59
C TYR A 328 20.80 23.14 13.29
N SER A 329 21.57 23.98 12.59
CA SER A 329 22.74 24.67 13.15
C SER A 329 22.42 25.53 14.39
N HIS A 330 21.18 26.01 14.48
CA HIS A 330 20.67 26.80 15.61
C HIS A 330 20.14 25.98 16.78
N TYR A 331 20.02 24.63 16.63
CA TYR A 331 19.60 23.77 17.72
C TYR A 331 20.77 23.26 18.55
N PRO A 332 20.60 23.09 19.89
CA PRO A 332 21.60 22.45 20.72
C PRO A 332 21.80 20.98 20.31
N LEU A 333 22.99 20.45 20.60
CA LEU A 333 23.35 19.06 20.29
C LEU A 333 23.18 18.70 18.80
N ASN A 334 23.37 19.69 17.91
CA ASN A 334 23.43 19.41 16.48
C ASN A 334 24.83 18.94 16.07
N PHE A 335 24.89 18.17 15.00
CA PHE A 335 26.13 17.79 14.33
C PHE A 335 26.07 18.26 12.88
N MET A 336 27.00 19.15 12.52
CA MET A 336 27.10 19.78 11.19
C MET A 336 25.83 20.51 10.73
N GLY A 337 24.88 20.82 11.62
CA GLY A 337 23.57 21.37 11.27
C GLY A 337 22.64 20.39 10.51
N LEU A 338 23.04 19.13 10.37
CA LEU A 338 22.30 18.13 9.59
C LEU A 338 21.50 17.15 10.44
N ILE A 339 21.98 16.89 11.65
CA ILE A 339 21.28 16.05 12.64
C ILE A 339 21.26 16.74 13.99
N THR A 340 20.28 16.46 14.82
CA THR A 340 20.21 16.92 16.20
C THR A 340 19.63 15.86 17.14
N LEU A 341 20.23 15.74 18.33
CA LEU A 341 19.73 14.79 19.34
C LEU A 341 18.44 15.26 20.03
N MET A 342 18.01 16.50 19.80
CA MET A 342 16.76 17.05 20.35
C MET A 342 15.54 16.23 19.97
N TYR A 343 15.54 15.61 18.80
CA TYR A 343 14.42 14.79 18.31
C TYR A 343 14.47 13.31 18.72
N LEU A 344 15.52 12.90 19.48
CA LEU A 344 15.66 11.52 19.95
C LEU A 344 14.41 10.95 20.67
N PRO A 345 13.68 11.70 21.52
CA PRO A 345 12.44 11.21 22.12
C PRO A 345 11.37 10.89 21.09
N GLY A 346 11.23 11.69 20.01
CA GLY A 346 10.26 11.47 18.92
C GLY A 346 10.52 10.19 18.15
N TRP A 347 11.76 9.87 17.85
CA TRP A 347 12.14 8.65 17.13
C TRP A 347 11.75 7.35 17.86
N LYS A 348 11.69 7.37 19.19
CA LYS A 348 11.22 6.22 19.97
C LYS A 348 9.75 5.87 19.68
N TYR A 349 8.90 6.86 19.46
CA TYR A 349 7.48 6.65 19.16
C TYR A 349 7.29 6.13 17.75
N THR A 350 7.99 6.68 16.77
CA THR A 350 7.92 6.24 15.36
C THR A 350 8.37 4.80 15.20
N LEU A 351 9.46 4.39 15.85
CA LEU A 351 9.96 3.01 15.80
C LEU A 351 9.01 2.00 16.47
N ARG A 352 8.21 2.42 17.44
CA ARG A 352 7.24 1.55 18.11
C ARG A 352 6.00 1.32 17.25
N SER A 353 5.57 2.31 16.48
CA SER A 353 4.40 2.20 15.59
C SER A 353 4.64 1.29 14.39
N GLN A 354 5.88 1.11 13.95
CA GLN A 354 6.24 0.18 12.87
C GLN A 354 6.27 -1.31 13.30
N GLN A 355 6.02 -1.60 14.59
CA GLN A 355 6.01 -2.96 15.13
C GLN A 355 4.61 -3.54 15.35
N LEU A 356 3.56 -2.76 15.06
CA LEU A 356 2.16 -3.16 15.06
C LEU A 356 1.69 -3.55 13.67
#